data_2a304744a80a324b6c9d9e263416911b
#
_entry.id   2a304744a80a324b6c9d9e263416911b
#
_cell.length_a   1.000
_cell.length_b   1.000
_cell.length_c   1.000
_cell.angle_alpha   90.00
_cell.angle_beta   90.00
_cell.angle_gamma   90.00
#
_symmetry.space_group_name_H-M   'P 1'
#
loop_
_entity.id
_entity.type
_entity.pdbx_description
1 polymer ?
#
loop_
_entity_poly.entity_id
_entity_poly.type
_entity_poly.pdbx_seq_one_letter_code
_entity_poly.pdbx_strand_id
1 'polypeptide(L)'
;MDIPTLLPVLASLIVIGGFAGFLAGLLGVGGGIVLVPAFFYAFQSLGYDGPQLMQVCLATSLATIIVTSIRSTQSHHKKGAVDWQILRQWTPGIAVGAILGVALAANLQSQMLQLIFGGLGATIGMYLAFGRQSWSIGEALPTGLWRIVIAPLLGGLSVLLGIGGGSLGVPFMTLHRVPIHRAVATAAGFGLAIAAPSALAWLFVSVDAPRLPWTLGAVNLPAFFVIIPMTFIFVPIGANVAHRMDARPLKRLFGAFLLLVAANMVRSALWG
;
A
#
# COMPACT_ATOMS: atom_id res chain seq x y z
N MET A 1 27.69 2.95 -11.78
CA MET A 1 27.01 1.84 -11.05
C MET A 1 27.58 0.54 -11.56
N ASP A 2 28.19 -0.25 -10.69
CA ASP A 2 28.81 -1.49 -11.09
C ASP A 2 27.74 -2.57 -11.28
N ILE A 3 27.80 -3.28 -12.41
CA ILE A 3 26.88 -4.38 -12.77
C ILE A 3 26.72 -5.41 -11.62
N PRO A 4 27.80 -5.78 -10.88
CA PRO A 4 27.68 -6.69 -9.75
C PRO A 4 26.75 -6.25 -8.61
N THR A 5 26.62 -4.94 -8.36
CA THR A 5 25.70 -4.42 -7.33
C THR A 5 24.27 -4.22 -7.85
N LEU A 6 24.12 -3.92 -9.13
CA LEU A 6 22.82 -3.67 -9.75
C LEU A 6 22.01 -4.98 -9.91
N LEU A 7 22.67 -6.08 -10.29
CA LEU A 7 22.01 -7.35 -10.60
C LEU A 7 21.27 -7.97 -9.39
N PRO A 8 21.88 -8.07 -8.18
CA PRO A 8 21.18 -8.57 -7.00
C PRO A 8 19.99 -7.70 -6.59
N VAL A 9 20.10 -6.37 -6.73
CA VAL A 9 19.00 -5.44 -6.39
C VAL A 9 17.85 -5.61 -7.37
N LEU A 10 18.11 -5.69 -8.67
CA LEU A 10 17.08 -5.97 -9.68
C LEU A 10 16.41 -7.33 -9.44
N ALA A 11 17.19 -8.37 -9.16
CA ALA A 11 16.66 -9.69 -8.85
C ALA A 11 15.77 -9.65 -7.61
N SER A 12 16.19 -8.99 -6.54
CA SER A 12 15.38 -8.82 -5.33
C SER A 12 14.09 -8.06 -5.60
N LEU A 13 14.14 -6.97 -6.37
CA LEU A 13 12.94 -6.21 -6.74
C LEU A 13 11.96 -7.02 -7.59
N ILE A 14 12.45 -7.88 -8.48
CA ILE A 14 11.61 -8.81 -9.27
C ILE A 14 10.88 -9.79 -8.35
N VAL A 15 11.59 -10.44 -7.44
CA VAL A 15 11.01 -11.39 -6.46
C VAL A 15 10.00 -10.69 -5.56
N ILE A 16 10.39 -9.53 -5.01
CA ILE A 16 9.53 -8.73 -4.13
C ILE A 16 8.30 -8.22 -4.91
N GLY A 17 8.47 -7.79 -6.15
CA GLY A 17 7.37 -7.37 -7.03
C GLY A 17 6.37 -8.49 -7.29
N GLY A 18 6.84 -9.72 -7.53
CA GLY A 18 5.99 -10.91 -7.65
C GLY A 18 5.21 -11.19 -6.37
N PHE A 19 5.88 -11.20 -5.22
CA PHE A 19 5.27 -11.41 -3.91
C PHE A 19 4.26 -10.30 -3.56
N ALA A 20 4.65 -9.03 -3.76
CA ALA A 20 3.77 -7.88 -3.54
C ALA A 20 2.54 -7.92 -4.46
N GLY A 21 2.72 -8.29 -5.73
CA GLY A 21 1.61 -8.46 -6.69
C GLY A 21 0.66 -9.58 -6.27
N PHE A 22 1.18 -10.73 -5.84
CA PHE A 22 0.38 -11.82 -5.31
C PHE A 22 -0.44 -11.39 -4.09
N LEU A 23 0.17 -10.73 -3.12
CA LEU A 23 -0.51 -10.21 -1.94
C LEU A 23 -1.52 -9.10 -2.28
N ALA A 24 -1.21 -8.26 -3.26
CA ALA A 24 -2.15 -7.24 -3.74
C ALA A 24 -3.44 -7.85 -4.28
N GLY A 25 -3.33 -8.93 -5.05
CA GLY A 25 -4.48 -9.69 -5.54
C GLY A 25 -5.24 -10.42 -4.45
N LEU A 26 -4.51 -11.06 -3.56
CA LEU A 26 -5.06 -11.92 -2.51
C LEU A 26 -5.81 -11.14 -1.43
N LEU A 27 -5.25 -10.04 -0.97
CA LEU A 27 -5.75 -9.26 0.17
C LEU A 27 -6.39 -7.92 -0.24
N GLY A 28 -6.33 -7.55 -1.53
CA GLY A 28 -6.79 -6.25 -2.01
C GLY A 28 -5.95 -5.07 -1.50
N VAL A 29 -4.73 -5.33 -1.01
CA VAL A 29 -3.88 -4.35 -0.28
C VAL A 29 -3.10 -3.43 -1.23
N GLY A 30 -3.06 -3.76 -2.54
CA GLY A 30 -2.28 -2.99 -3.53
C GLY A 30 -0.77 -3.25 -3.48
N GLY A 31 -0.28 -4.11 -2.56
CA GLY A 31 1.14 -4.50 -2.47
C GLY A 31 2.08 -3.49 -1.81
N GLY A 32 1.66 -2.25 -1.58
CA GLY A 32 2.50 -1.15 -1.09
C GLY A 32 3.16 -1.42 0.26
N ILE A 33 2.50 -2.16 1.13
CA ILE A 33 3.01 -2.51 2.46
C ILE A 33 4.31 -3.34 2.41
N VAL A 34 4.55 -4.02 1.30
CA VAL A 34 5.79 -4.76 1.00
C VAL A 34 6.74 -3.89 0.19
N LEU A 35 6.19 -3.12 -0.77
CA LEU A 35 7.01 -2.35 -1.71
C LEU A 35 7.74 -1.17 -1.05
N VAL A 36 7.09 -0.46 -0.11
CA VAL A 36 7.71 0.71 0.55
C VAL A 36 9.02 0.34 1.27
N PRO A 37 9.02 -0.63 2.21
CA PRO A 37 10.27 -1.05 2.84
C PRO A 37 11.25 -1.69 1.86
N ALA A 38 10.75 -2.40 0.85
CA ALA A 38 11.61 -2.99 -0.16
C ALA A 38 12.37 -1.92 -0.97
N PHE A 39 11.68 -0.87 -1.42
CA PHE A 39 12.33 0.25 -2.07
C PHE A 39 13.31 0.97 -1.14
N PHE A 40 12.93 1.17 0.12
CA PHE A 40 13.78 1.83 1.09
C PHE A 40 15.13 1.10 1.24
N TYR A 41 15.12 -0.20 1.51
CA TYR A 41 16.35 -0.98 1.64
C TYR A 41 17.07 -1.17 0.31
N ALA A 42 16.37 -1.31 -0.81
CA ALA A 42 16.98 -1.40 -2.12
C ALA A 42 17.74 -0.11 -2.47
N PHE A 43 17.15 1.05 -2.24
CA PHE A 43 17.81 2.32 -2.51
C PHE A 43 18.99 2.56 -1.58
N GLN A 44 18.88 2.24 -0.29
CA GLN A 44 20.00 2.30 0.64
C GLN A 44 21.16 1.37 0.22
N SER A 45 20.88 0.15 -0.21
CA SER A 45 21.90 -0.80 -0.67
C SER A 45 22.62 -0.33 -1.95
N LEU A 46 22.00 0.56 -2.71
CA LEU A 46 22.60 1.23 -3.87
C LEU A 46 23.37 2.51 -3.50
N GLY A 47 23.49 2.82 -2.19
CA GLY A 47 24.17 4.01 -1.68
C GLY A 47 23.34 5.28 -1.74
N TYR A 48 22.03 5.18 -1.97
CA TYR A 48 21.14 6.33 -1.88
C TYR A 48 20.58 6.43 -0.46
N ASP A 49 20.96 7.49 0.21
CA ASP A 49 20.46 7.84 1.53
C ASP A 49 20.12 9.33 1.57
N GLY A 50 19.20 9.74 2.46
CA GLY A 50 18.86 11.14 2.57
C GLY A 50 17.53 11.42 3.29
N PRO A 51 17.30 12.70 3.65
CA PRO A 51 16.17 13.11 4.49
C PRO A 51 14.81 12.91 3.82
N GLN A 52 14.76 12.67 2.51
CA GLN A 52 13.52 12.51 1.74
C GLN A 52 13.46 11.18 0.96
N LEU A 53 14.26 10.18 1.34
CA LEU A 53 14.25 8.86 0.69
C LEU A 53 12.88 8.16 0.84
N MET A 54 12.25 8.27 2.02
CA MET A 54 10.91 7.67 2.25
C MET A 54 9.85 8.25 1.33
N GLN A 55 9.91 9.54 0.99
CA GLN A 55 8.98 10.16 0.04
C GLN A 55 9.08 9.50 -1.34
N VAL A 56 10.29 9.22 -1.81
CA VAL A 56 10.51 8.50 -3.09
C VAL A 56 9.94 7.08 -3.01
N CYS A 57 10.14 6.39 -1.90
CA CYS A 57 9.58 5.05 -1.68
C CYS A 57 8.05 5.06 -1.69
N LEU A 58 7.43 6.00 -0.96
CA LEU A 58 5.98 6.17 -0.90
C LEU A 58 5.40 6.50 -2.28
N ALA A 59 5.97 7.49 -2.97
CA ALA A 59 5.54 7.93 -4.29
C ALA A 59 5.64 6.82 -5.33
N THR A 60 6.77 6.11 -5.37
CA THR A 60 7.01 4.99 -6.30
C THR A 60 6.05 3.83 -6.02
N SER A 61 5.83 3.50 -4.74
CA SER A 61 4.86 2.49 -4.33
C SER A 61 3.45 2.86 -4.79
N LEU A 62 3.00 4.10 -4.49
CA LEU A 62 1.66 4.57 -4.90
C LEU A 62 1.50 4.58 -6.43
N ALA A 63 2.54 4.94 -7.19
CA ALA A 63 2.50 4.85 -8.64
C ALA A 63 2.28 3.39 -9.12
N THR A 64 2.98 2.40 -8.53
CA THR A 64 2.78 0.99 -8.87
C THR A 64 1.39 0.48 -8.48
N ILE A 65 0.81 1.02 -7.39
CA ILE A 65 -0.53 0.65 -6.92
C ILE A 65 -1.60 1.01 -7.94
N ILE A 66 -1.44 2.01 -8.79
CA ILE A 66 -2.40 2.31 -9.87
C ILE A 66 -2.63 1.05 -10.72
N VAL A 67 -1.56 0.47 -11.23
CA VAL A 67 -1.64 -0.72 -12.10
C VAL A 67 -2.13 -1.94 -11.33
N THR A 68 -1.59 -2.18 -10.13
CA THR A 68 -1.99 -3.31 -9.30
C THR A 68 -3.47 -3.25 -8.91
N SER A 69 -3.96 -2.06 -8.53
CA SER A 69 -5.37 -1.85 -8.14
C SER A 69 -6.32 -1.99 -9.32
N ILE A 70 -5.97 -1.50 -10.50
CA ILE A 70 -6.77 -1.73 -11.72
C ILE A 70 -6.90 -3.24 -11.96
N ARG A 71 -5.78 -3.97 -11.98
CA ARG A 71 -5.77 -5.42 -12.24
C ARG A 71 -6.50 -6.20 -11.15
N SER A 72 -6.30 -5.85 -9.88
CA SER A 72 -6.98 -6.48 -8.75
C SER A 72 -8.48 -6.24 -8.82
N THR A 73 -8.92 -4.99 -9.00
CA THR A 73 -10.34 -4.62 -9.11
C THR A 73 -11.00 -5.34 -10.29
N GLN A 74 -10.36 -5.39 -11.46
CA GLN A 74 -10.87 -6.12 -12.63
C GLN A 74 -11.00 -7.62 -12.35
N SER A 75 -10.01 -8.23 -11.68
CA SER A 75 -10.02 -9.64 -11.35
C SER A 75 -11.14 -10.00 -10.37
N HIS A 76 -11.39 -9.17 -9.37
CA HIS A 76 -12.48 -9.33 -8.41
C HIS A 76 -13.84 -8.97 -9.01
N HIS A 77 -13.88 -7.98 -9.91
CA HIS A 77 -15.11 -7.60 -10.61
C HIS A 77 -15.65 -8.73 -11.50
N LYS A 78 -14.77 -9.43 -12.22
CA LYS A 78 -15.15 -10.62 -13.02
C LYS A 78 -15.81 -11.73 -12.20
N LYS A 79 -15.60 -11.73 -10.88
CA LYS A 79 -16.19 -12.67 -9.93
C LYS A 79 -17.42 -12.10 -9.20
N GLY A 80 -17.90 -10.91 -9.60
CA GLY A 80 -19.05 -10.25 -9.00
C GLY A 80 -18.86 -9.80 -7.53
N ALA A 81 -17.60 -9.73 -7.05
CA ALA A 81 -17.32 -9.49 -5.64
C ALA A 81 -17.18 -8.00 -5.26
N VAL A 82 -17.03 -7.09 -6.24
CA VAL A 82 -16.85 -5.66 -5.99
C VAL A 82 -18.19 -5.00 -5.66
N ASP A 83 -18.26 -4.30 -4.53
CA ASP A 83 -19.39 -3.46 -4.17
C ASP A 83 -19.20 -2.04 -4.73
N TRP A 84 -19.79 -1.80 -5.89
CA TRP A 84 -19.70 -0.52 -6.59
C TRP A 84 -20.41 0.62 -5.86
N GLN A 85 -21.42 0.32 -5.03
CA GLN A 85 -22.12 1.33 -4.25
C GLN A 85 -21.21 1.89 -3.15
N ILE A 86 -20.57 1.00 -2.38
CA ILE A 86 -19.58 1.40 -1.37
C ILE A 86 -18.45 2.18 -2.06
N LEU A 87 -17.91 1.64 -3.17
CA LEU A 87 -16.81 2.28 -3.88
C LEU A 87 -17.14 3.71 -4.29
N ARG A 88 -18.27 3.93 -4.96
CA ARG A 88 -18.71 5.26 -5.41
C ARG A 88 -18.91 6.25 -4.26
N GLN A 89 -19.44 5.78 -3.15
CA GLN A 89 -19.76 6.64 -2.01
C GLN A 89 -18.53 7.07 -1.21
N TRP A 90 -17.48 6.22 -1.15
CA TRP A 90 -16.28 6.46 -0.33
C TRP A 90 -15.13 7.06 -1.12
N THR A 91 -15.03 6.79 -2.43
CA THR A 91 -13.95 7.27 -3.31
C THR A 91 -13.70 8.78 -3.23
N PRO A 92 -14.70 9.68 -3.28
CA PRO A 92 -14.42 11.11 -3.26
C PRO A 92 -13.70 11.55 -1.99
N GLY A 93 -14.16 11.12 -0.81
CA GLY A 93 -13.52 11.43 0.46
C GLY A 93 -12.12 10.82 0.56
N ILE A 94 -11.96 9.57 0.15
CA ILE A 94 -10.66 8.87 0.12
C ILE A 94 -9.66 9.63 -0.77
N ALA A 95 -10.08 10.08 -1.96
CA ALA A 95 -9.22 10.82 -2.88
C ALA A 95 -8.78 12.17 -2.32
N VAL A 96 -9.70 12.92 -1.69
CA VAL A 96 -9.35 14.16 -0.98
C VAL A 96 -8.34 13.91 0.11
N GLY A 97 -8.58 12.90 0.94
CA GLY A 97 -7.64 12.50 2.00
C GLY A 97 -6.28 12.07 1.46
N ALA A 98 -6.25 11.41 0.32
CA ALA A 98 -5.02 11.00 -0.34
C ALA A 98 -4.18 12.21 -0.78
N ILE A 99 -4.79 13.24 -1.36
CA ILE A 99 -4.09 14.48 -1.72
C ILE A 99 -3.55 15.20 -0.47
N LEU A 100 -4.36 15.30 0.59
CA LEU A 100 -3.93 15.88 1.86
C LEU A 100 -2.81 15.06 2.50
N GLY A 101 -2.86 13.74 2.39
CA GLY A 101 -1.81 12.83 2.83
C GLY A 101 -0.48 13.06 2.12
N VAL A 102 -0.49 13.32 0.79
CA VAL A 102 0.71 13.69 0.04
C VAL A 102 1.26 15.04 0.54
N ALA A 103 0.40 16.04 0.69
CA ALA A 103 0.80 17.36 1.18
C ALA A 103 1.45 17.27 2.57
N LEU A 104 0.92 16.42 3.46
CA LEU A 104 1.52 16.17 4.76
C LEU A 104 2.86 15.42 4.62
N ALA A 105 2.90 14.30 3.88
CA ALA A 105 4.09 13.47 3.71
C ALA A 105 5.26 14.22 3.05
N ALA A 106 4.98 15.13 2.13
CA ALA A 106 5.98 15.95 1.46
C ALA A 106 6.75 16.88 2.41
N ASN A 107 6.11 17.29 3.51
CA ASN A 107 6.69 18.19 4.52
C ASN A 107 7.33 17.44 5.72
N LEU A 108 7.25 16.12 5.75
CA LEU A 108 7.83 15.31 6.82
C LEU A 108 9.21 14.78 6.41
N GLN A 109 10.10 14.62 7.39
CA GLN A 109 11.38 13.96 7.17
C GLN A 109 11.21 12.44 7.02
N SER A 110 12.14 11.80 6.33
CA SER A 110 12.17 10.34 6.13
C SER A 110 12.05 9.55 7.44
N GLN A 111 12.76 10.00 8.47
CA GLN A 111 12.70 9.41 9.81
C GLN A 111 11.29 9.41 10.40
N MET A 112 10.58 10.54 10.31
CA MET A 112 9.20 10.64 10.81
C MET A 112 8.25 9.73 10.02
N LEU A 113 8.40 9.66 8.71
CA LEU A 113 7.61 8.76 7.86
C LEU A 113 7.89 7.28 8.18
N GLN A 114 9.14 6.91 8.50
CA GLN A 114 9.47 5.56 8.98
C GLN A 114 8.79 5.22 10.31
N LEU A 115 8.77 6.17 11.26
CA LEU A 115 8.07 6.00 12.55
C LEU A 115 6.54 5.86 12.35
N ILE A 116 5.95 6.68 11.49
CA ILE A 116 4.53 6.59 11.13
C ILE A 116 4.24 5.24 10.46
N PHE A 117 5.07 4.83 9.50
CA PHE A 117 4.95 3.53 8.84
C PHE A 117 5.05 2.38 9.87
N GLY A 118 6.03 2.45 10.76
CA GLY A 118 6.22 1.45 11.80
C GLY A 118 5.05 1.39 12.78
N GLY A 119 4.58 2.51 13.30
CA GLY A 119 3.47 2.58 14.25
C GLY A 119 2.14 2.10 13.65
N LEU A 120 1.76 2.64 12.50
CA LEU A 120 0.53 2.23 11.79
C LEU A 120 0.67 0.79 11.25
N GLY A 121 1.85 0.43 10.71
CA GLY A 121 2.12 -0.92 10.25
C GLY A 121 2.02 -1.96 11.36
N ALA A 122 2.55 -1.65 12.55
CA ALA A 122 2.41 -2.51 13.73
C ALA A 122 0.94 -2.69 14.14
N THR A 123 0.16 -1.60 14.14
CA THR A 123 -1.29 -1.66 14.45
C THR A 123 -2.04 -2.56 13.47
N ILE A 124 -1.79 -2.39 12.17
CA ILE A 124 -2.39 -3.23 11.12
C ILE A 124 -1.89 -4.67 11.24
N GLY A 125 -0.59 -4.87 11.48
CA GLY A 125 0.02 -6.18 11.66
C GLY A 125 -0.57 -6.94 12.84
N MET A 126 -0.76 -6.28 13.98
CA MET A 126 -1.45 -6.86 15.16
C MET A 126 -2.89 -7.24 14.84
N TYR A 127 -3.63 -6.37 14.15
CA TYR A 127 -4.99 -6.70 13.73
C TYR A 127 -5.04 -7.90 12.78
N LEU A 128 -4.12 -7.97 11.82
CA LEU A 128 -4.06 -9.09 10.86
C LEU A 128 -3.63 -10.41 11.52
N ALA A 129 -2.71 -10.36 12.49
CA ALA A 129 -2.21 -11.53 13.19
C ALA A 129 -3.20 -12.08 14.23
N PHE A 130 -3.83 -11.20 15.02
CA PHE A 130 -4.61 -11.55 16.21
C PHE A 130 -6.09 -11.20 16.13
N GLY A 131 -6.51 -10.38 15.16
CA GLY A 131 -7.90 -9.94 15.00
C GLY A 131 -8.86 -11.13 14.76
N ARG A 132 -9.92 -11.20 15.56
CA ARG A 132 -10.98 -12.21 15.40
C ARG A 132 -12.00 -11.74 14.39
N GLN A 133 -12.55 -12.66 13.60
CA GLN A 133 -13.62 -12.36 12.62
C GLN A 133 -14.94 -11.94 13.28
N SER A 134 -15.10 -12.25 14.57
CA SER A 134 -16.25 -11.84 15.35
C SER A 134 -16.22 -10.39 15.82
N TRP A 135 -15.07 -9.70 15.67
CA TRP A 135 -14.99 -8.31 16.07
C TRP A 135 -15.80 -7.44 15.11
N SER A 136 -16.72 -6.66 15.66
CA SER A 136 -17.49 -5.66 14.93
C SER A 136 -17.61 -4.39 15.77
N ILE A 137 -17.55 -3.24 15.11
CA ILE A 137 -17.73 -1.91 15.69
C ILE A 137 -19.12 -1.39 15.35
N GLY A 138 -19.68 -1.84 14.23
CA GLY A 138 -21.01 -1.44 13.75
C GLY A 138 -21.64 -2.47 12.84
N GLU A 139 -22.94 -2.37 12.65
CA GLU A 139 -23.71 -3.30 11.79
C GLU A 139 -23.68 -2.90 10.31
N ALA A 140 -23.36 -1.63 10.03
CA ALA A 140 -23.26 -1.09 8.68
C ALA A 140 -22.16 -0.02 8.62
N LEU A 141 -21.69 0.26 7.40
CA LEU A 141 -20.71 1.33 7.18
C LEU A 141 -21.30 2.69 7.57
N PRO A 142 -20.49 3.57 8.19
CA PRO A 142 -20.91 4.91 8.55
C PRO A 142 -21.39 5.72 7.34
N THR A 143 -22.43 6.51 7.55
CA THR A 143 -23.04 7.40 6.54
C THR A 143 -22.99 8.85 7.01
N GLY A 144 -23.42 9.77 6.17
CA GLY A 144 -23.49 11.18 6.50
C GLY A 144 -22.14 11.77 6.93
N LEU A 145 -22.14 12.53 8.03
CA LEU A 145 -20.97 13.25 8.53
C LEU A 145 -19.79 12.32 8.88
N TRP A 146 -20.06 11.18 9.47
CA TRP A 146 -19.02 10.20 9.81
C TRP A 146 -18.25 9.70 8.59
N ARG A 147 -18.94 9.47 7.46
CA ARG A 147 -18.28 9.13 6.20
C ARG A 147 -17.39 10.25 5.70
N ILE A 148 -17.86 11.52 5.82
CA ILE A 148 -17.09 12.71 5.38
C ILE A 148 -15.77 12.83 6.16
N VAL A 149 -15.73 12.41 7.42
CA VAL A 149 -14.51 12.45 8.25
C VAL A 149 -13.64 11.20 8.04
N ILE A 150 -14.24 10.01 8.05
CA ILE A 150 -13.50 8.75 8.03
C ILE A 150 -12.89 8.47 6.65
N ALA A 151 -13.58 8.81 5.55
CA ALA A 151 -13.07 8.53 4.22
C ALA A 151 -11.76 9.29 3.91
N PRO A 152 -11.62 10.60 4.20
CA PRO A 152 -10.33 11.29 4.06
C PRO A 152 -9.25 10.73 5.00
N LEU A 153 -9.58 10.35 6.22
CA LEU A 153 -8.62 9.73 7.13
C LEU A 153 -8.07 8.41 6.55
N LEU A 154 -8.92 7.55 6.00
CA LEU A 154 -8.49 6.33 5.33
C LEU A 154 -7.56 6.63 4.15
N GLY A 155 -7.88 7.63 3.33
CA GLY A 155 -7.04 8.05 2.22
C GLY A 155 -5.68 8.59 2.67
N GLY A 156 -5.68 9.53 3.60
CA GLY A 156 -4.47 10.18 4.12
C GLY A 156 -3.52 9.19 4.82
N LEU A 157 -4.04 8.37 5.74
CA LEU A 157 -3.24 7.35 6.42
C LEU A 157 -2.68 6.31 5.44
N SER A 158 -3.44 5.95 4.39
CA SER A 158 -2.95 5.05 3.36
C SER A 158 -1.76 5.63 2.59
N VAL A 159 -1.77 6.93 2.31
CA VAL A 159 -0.65 7.62 1.65
C VAL A 159 0.59 7.67 2.54
N LEU A 160 0.43 7.98 3.83
CA LEU A 160 1.55 8.00 4.79
C LEU A 160 2.23 6.63 4.93
N LEU A 161 1.50 5.56 4.66
CA LEU A 161 2.03 4.19 4.58
C LEU A 161 2.49 3.80 3.16
N GLY A 162 2.20 4.60 2.14
CA GLY A 162 2.44 4.24 0.73
C GLY A 162 1.70 2.98 0.29
N ILE A 163 0.51 2.75 0.82
CA ILE A 163 -0.27 1.53 0.61
C ILE A 163 -1.58 1.80 -0.13
N GLY A 164 -2.12 0.74 -0.74
CA GLY A 164 -3.46 0.77 -1.33
C GLY A 164 -4.58 0.65 -0.30
N GLY A 165 -5.80 0.65 -0.79
CA GLY A 165 -7.01 0.65 0.04
C GLY A 165 -7.21 -0.57 0.94
N GLY A 166 -6.55 -1.70 0.65
CA GLY A 166 -6.80 -2.95 1.33
C GLY A 166 -6.34 -3.01 2.78
N SER A 167 -5.20 -2.40 3.11
CA SER A 167 -4.61 -2.52 4.45
C SER A 167 -5.47 -1.88 5.54
N LEU A 168 -6.09 -0.75 5.25
CA LEU A 168 -7.01 -0.05 6.15
C LEU A 168 -8.48 -0.31 5.79
N GLY A 169 -8.82 -0.34 4.50
CA GLY A 169 -10.19 -0.50 4.03
C GLY A 169 -10.77 -1.88 4.32
N VAL A 170 -9.99 -2.97 4.20
CA VAL A 170 -10.50 -4.32 4.52
C VAL A 170 -10.82 -4.45 6.01
N PRO A 171 -9.89 -4.13 6.96
CA PRO A 171 -10.22 -4.08 8.37
C PRO A 171 -11.44 -3.22 8.68
N PHE A 172 -11.46 -2.00 8.14
CA PHE A 172 -12.56 -1.07 8.36
C PHE A 172 -13.91 -1.64 7.91
N MET A 173 -13.99 -2.18 6.68
CA MET A 173 -15.22 -2.77 6.17
C MET A 173 -15.62 -4.04 6.92
N THR A 174 -14.67 -4.91 7.28
CA THR A 174 -14.98 -6.15 8.00
C THR A 174 -15.45 -5.90 9.44
N LEU A 175 -14.94 -4.86 10.10
CA LEU A 175 -15.42 -4.41 11.40
C LEU A 175 -16.86 -3.84 11.34
N HIS A 176 -17.36 -3.49 10.16
CA HIS A 176 -18.74 -3.08 9.90
C HIS A 176 -19.55 -4.18 9.20
N ARG A 177 -19.20 -5.45 9.43
CA ARG A 177 -19.90 -6.65 8.94
C ARG A 177 -19.97 -6.81 7.42
N VAL A 178 -19.17 -6.11 6.65
CA VAL A 178 -19.02 -6.40 5.22
C VAL A 178 -18.29 -7.74 5.06
N PRO A 179 -18.84 -8.70 4.30
CA PRO A 179 -18.20 -10.00 4.08
C PRO A 179 -16.78 -9.84 3.54
N ILE A 180 -15.84 -10.65 4.05
CA ILE A 180 -14.40 -10.51 3.78
C ILE A 180 -14.05 -10.46 2.29
N HIS A 181 -14.64 -11.34 1.47
CA HIS A 181 -14.39 -11.38 0.03
C HIS A 181 -14.89 -10.10 -0.66
N ARG A 182 -16.02 -9.56 -0.23
CA ARG A 182 -16.57 -8.29 -0.72
C ARG A 182 -15.71 -7.10 -0.27
N ALA A 183 -15.26 -7.11 0.99
CA ALA A 183 -14.37 -6.10 1.53
C ALA A 183 -13.03 -6.06 0.78
N VAL A 184 -12.39 -7.21 0.53
CA VAL A 184 -11.14 -7.31 -0.24
C VAL A 184 -11.33 -6.80 -1.67
N ALA A 185 -12.38 -7.23 -2.34
CA ALA A 185 -12.68 -6.83 -3.71
C ALA A 185 -12.94 -5.32 -3.84
N THR A 186 -13.72 -4.75 -2.93
CA THR A 186 -14.03 -3.31 -2.92
C THR A 186 -12.82 -2.46 -2.52
N ALA A 187 -12.04 -2.94 -1.56
CA ALA A 187 -10.82 -2.28 -1.13
C ALA A 187 -9.73 -2.21 -2.23
N ALA A 188 -9.71 -3.16 -3.16
CA ALA A 188 -8.87 -3.05 -4.35
C ALA A 188 -9.20 -1.79 -5.17
N GLY A 189 -10.49 -1.44 -5.29
CA GLY A 189 -10.94 -0.19 -5.92
C GLY A 189 -10.56 1.07 -5.12
N PHE A 190 -10.59 1.02 -3.78
CA PHE A 190 -10.07 2.10 -2.95
C PHE A 190 -8.57 2.34 -3.21
N GLY A 191 -7.82 1.28 -3.53
CA GLY A 191 -6.42 1.41 -3.91
C GLY A 191 -6.22 2.36 -5.10
N LEU A 192 -7.06 2.29 -6.13
CA LEU A 192 -7.01 3.22 -7.25
C LEU A 192 -7.42 4.65 -6.83
N ALA A 193 -8.44 4.78 -5.98
CA ALA A 193 -8.90 6.06 -5.45
C ALA A 193 -7.84 6.78 -4.60
N ILE A 194 -6.93 6.04 -3.96
CA ILE A 194 -5.78 6.56 -3.23
C ILE A 194 -4.62 6.84 -4.19
N ALA A 195 -4.24 5.84 -4.98
CA ALA A 195 -3.00 5.84 -5.72
C ALA A 195 -2.99 6.85 -6.88
N ALA A 196 -4.09 6.99 -7.64
CA ALA A 196 -4.12 7.88 -8.78
C ALA A 196 -3.93 9.37 -8.40
N PRO A 197 -4.73 9.95 -7.47
CA PRO A 197 -4.52 11.34 -7.08
C PRO A 197 -3.18 11.54 -6.35
N SER A 198 -2.75 10.57 -5.54
CA SER A 198 -1.46 10.65 -4.85
C SER A 198 -0.27 10.63 -5.79
N ALA A 199 -0.24 9.71 -6.75
CA ALA A 199 0.86 9.64 -7.71
C ALA A 199 0.93 10.92 -8.56
N LEU A 200 -0.22 11.44 -8.99
CA LEU A 200 -0.27 12.74 -9.68
C LEU A 200 0.29 13.86 -8.80
N ALA A 201 -0.11 13.94 -7.53
CA ALA A 201 0.40 14.96 -6.61
C ALA A 201 1.92 14.83 -6.39
N TRP A 202 2.45 13.60 -6.26
CA TRP A 202 3.87 13.34 -6.10
C TRP A 202 4.73 13.73 -7.33
N LEU A 203 4.15 13.81 -8.53
CA LEU A 203 4.87 14.30 -9.71
C LEU A 203 5.21 15.79 -9.62
N PHE A 204 4.43 16.56 -8.84
CA PHE A 204 4.63 18.00 -8.64
C PHE A 204 5.40 18.34 -7.36
N VAL A 205 5.72 17.35 -6.53
CA VAL A 205 6.53 17.55 -5.33
C VAL A 205 8.00 17.43 -5.70
N SER A 206 8.75 18.52 -5.48
CA SER A 206 10.21 18.51 -5.57
C SER A 206 10.77 17.83 -4.32
N VAL A 207 11.60 16.80 -4.52
CA VAL A 207 12.27 16.07 -3.44
C VAL A 207 13.76 16.36 -3.52
N ASP A 208 14.33 16.92 -2.45
CA ASP A 208 15.79 17.09 -2.29
C ASP A 208 16.42 15.76 -1.81
N ALA A 209 16.05 14.66 -2.46
CA ALA A 209 16.72 13.39 -2.25
C ALA A 209 18.04 13.38 -3.05
N PRO A 210 19.10 12.67 -2.62
CA PRO A 210 20.21 12.39 -3.49
C PRO A 210 19.63 11.82 -4.78
N ARG A 211 19.91 12.48 -5.91
CA ARG A 211 19.20 12.29 -7.17
C ARG A 211 19.29 10.85 -7.63
N LEU A 212 18.33 10.06 -7.19
CA LEU A 212 18.08 8.75 -7.78
C LEU A 212 17.86 8.96 -9.28
N PRO A 213 18.66 8.34 -10.15
CA PRO A 213 18.56 8.56 -11.58
C PRO A 213 17.16 8.19 -12.07
N TRP A 214 16.67 8.96 -13.04
CA TRP A 214 15.36 8.73 -13.66
C TRP A 214 14.18 8.85 -12.68
N THR A 215 14.24 9.77 -11.71
CA THR A 215 13.13 10.10 -10.80
C THR A 215 12.37 11.31 -11.36
N LEU A 216 11.05 11.15 -11.54
CA LEU A 216 10.15 12.20 -11.99
C LEU A 216 9.28 12.66 -10.80
N GLY A 217 9.45 13.93 -10.38
CA GLY A 217 8.94 14.35 -9.06
C GLY A 217 9.56 13.49 -7.97
N ALA A 218 8.74 12.78 -7.21
CA ALA A 218 9.18 11.79 -6.23
C ALA A 218 9.09 10.33 -6.73
N VAL A 219 8.67 10.06 -7.97
CA VAL A 219 8.48 8.71 -8.50
C VAL A 219 9.73 8.22 -9.22
N ASN A 220 10.34 7.15 -8.72
CA ASN A 220 11.48 6.50 -9.37
C ASN A 220 11.02 5.57 -10.49
N LEU A 221 11.28 5.94 -11.74
CA LEU A 221 10.82 5.22 -12.93
C LEU A 221 11.45 3.82 -13.08
N PRO A 222 12.77 3.61 -12.86
CA PRO A 222 13.35 2.27 -12.93
C PRO A 222 12.67 1.27 -12.00
N ALA A 223 12.50 1.63 -10.72
CA ALA A 223 11.83 0.78 -9.75
C ALA A 223 10.37 0.52 -10.14
N PHE A 224 9.65 1.54 -10.60
CA PHE A 224 8.30 1.41 -11.13
C PHE A 224 8.21 0.38 -12.26
N PHE A 225 9.06 0.49 -13.29
CA PHE A 225 9.04 -0.40 -14.47
C PHE A 225 9.49 -1.83 -14.15
N VAL A 226 10.34 -2.04 -13.15
CA VAL A 226 10.71 -3.40 -12.69
C VAL A 226 9.54 -4.10 -12.00
N ILE A 227 8.77 -3.36 -11.17
CA ILE A 227 7.66 -3.94 -10.39
C ILE A 227 6.42 -4.23 -11.24
N ILE A 228 6.11 -3.38 -12.22
CA ILE A 228 4.87 -3.48 -13.02
C ILE A 228 4.67 -4.84 -13.69
N PRO A 229 5.62 -5.41 -14.44
CA PRO A 229 5.44 -6.72 -15.07
C PRO A 229 5.12 -7.83 -14.07
N MET A 230 5.80 -7.80 -12.92
CA MET A 230 5.61 -8.80 -11.86
C MET A 230 4.21 -8.69 -11.25
N THR A 231 3.78 -7.47 -10.91
CA THR A 231 2.44 -7.26 -10.35
C THR A 231 1.37 -7.61 -11.38
N PHE A 232 1.58 -7.30 -12.65
CA PHE A 232 0.65 -7.61 -13.72
C PHE A 232 0.38 -9.11 -13.86
N ILE A 233 1.40 -9.95 -13.68
CA ILE A 233 1.33 -11.41 -13.73
C ILE A 233 0.73 -11.98 -12.44
N PHE A 234 1.21 -11.53 -11.28
CA PHE A 234 0.91 -12.19 -10.00
C PHE A 234 -0.38 -11.70 -9.32
N VAL A 235 -0.88 -10.49 -9.62
CA VAL A 235 -2.15 -9.98 -9.06
C VAL A 235 -3.35 -10.88 -9.41
N PRO A 236 -3.58 -11.30 -10.66
CA PRO A 236 -4.69 -12.20 -10.98
C PRO A 236 -4.57 -13.56 -10.30
N ILE A 237 -3.35 -14.06 -10.12
CA ILE A 237 -3.08 -15.32 -9.40
C ILE A 237 -3.50 -15.18 -7.94
N GLY A 238 -3.07 -14.12 -7.25
CA GLY A 238 -3.48 -13.83 -5.89
C GLY A 238 -4.99 -13.68 -5.73
N ALA A 239 -5.66 -12.95 -6.63
CA ALA A 239 -7.11 -12.80 -6.64
C ALA A 239 -7.84 -14.14 -6.86
N ASN A 240 -7.29 -15.05 -7.66
CA ASN A 240 -7.86 -16.38 -7.85
C ASN A 240 -7.74 -17.23 -6.57
N VAL A 241 -6.59 -17.17 -5.90
CA VAL A 241 -6.35 -17.86 -4.64
C VAL A 241 -7.25 -17.34 -3.53
N ALA A 242 -7.47 -16.01 -3.46
CA ALA A 242 -8.35 -15.38 -2.47
C ALA A 242 -9.77 -15.97 -2.44
N HIS A 243 -10.28 -16.41 -3.59
CA HIS A 243 -11.63 -17.00 -3.70
C HIS A 243 -11.67 -18.51 -3.43
N ARG A 244 -10.49 -19.18 -3.32
CA ARG A 244 -10.40 -20.65 -3.15
C ARG A 244 -9.93 -21.07 -1.76
N MET A 245 -9.33 -20.17 -0.99
CA MET A 245 -8.69 -20.51 0.28
C MET A 245 -9.33 -19.81 1.47
N ASP A 246 -9.24 -20.44 2.66
CA ASP A 246 -9.44 -19.74 3.92
C ASP A 246 -8.31 -18.70 4.11
N ALA A 247 -8.67 -17.44 4.15
CA ALA A 247 -7.73 -16.34 4.24
C ALA A 247 -7.06 -16.21 5.64
N ARG A 248 -7.47 -16.99 6.65
CA ARG A 248 -7.00 -16.85 8.03
C ARG A 248 -5.52 -17.11 8.24
N PRO A 249 -4.94 -18.26 7.78
CA PRO A 249 -3.52 -18.54 7.97
C PRO A 249 -2.64 -17.50 7.29
N LEU A 250 -3.06 -17.08 6.10
CA LEU A 250 -2.31 -16.13 5.29
C LEU A 250 -2.33 -14.73 5.89
N LYS A 251 -3.48 -14.28 6.43
CA LYS A 251 -3.56 -13.02 7.18
C LYS A 251 -2.61 -13.00 8.38
N ARG A 252 -2.51 -14.11 9.12
CA ARG A 252 -1.62 -14.21 10.28
C ARG A 252 -0.16 -14.15 9.85
N LEU A 253 0.22 -14.89 8.82
CA LEU A 253 1.59 -14.86 8.29
C LEU A 253 1.95 -13.45 7.80
N PHE A 254 1.03 -12.81 7.07
CA PHE A 254 1.24 -11.44 6.60
C PHE A 254 1.27 -10.43 7.75
N GLY A 255 0.44 -10.59 8.77
CA GLY A 255 0.49 -9.78 9.99
C GLY A 255 1.83 -9.91 10.72
N ALA A 256 2.35 -11.14 10.88
CA ALA A 256 3.66 -11.37 11.46
C ALA A 256 4.80 -10.74 10.63
N PHE A 257 4.77 -10.92 9.30
CA PHE A 257 5.70 -10.25 8.39
C PHE A 257 5.67 -8.73 8.55
N LEU A 258 4.47 -8.15 8.58
CA LEU A 258 4.31 -6.71 8.74
C LEU A 258 4.82 -6.19 10.09
N LEU A 259 4.62 -6.95 11.17
CA LEU A 259 5.17 -6.60 12.49
C LEU A 259 6.70 -6.59 12.47
N LEU A 260 7.33 -7.56 11.83
CA LEU A 260 8.79 -7.60 11.67
C LEU A 260 9.30 -6.39 10.88
N VAL A 261 8.64 -6.09 9.75
CA VAL A 261 8.99 -4.92 8.92
C VAL A 261 8.78 -3.62 9.68
N ALA A 262 7.66 -3.47 10.35
CA ALA A 262 7.35 -2.29 11.17
C ALA A 262 8.38 -2.07 12.29
N ALA A 263 8.74 -3.12 13.01
CA ALA A 263 9.77 -3.07 14.04
C ALA A 263 11.14 -2.66 13.47
N ASN A 264 11.51 -3.21 12.29
CA ASN A 264 12.77 -2.85 11.65
C ASN A 264 12.78 -1.41 11.12
N MET A 265 11.64 -0.90 10.60
CA MET A 265 11.50 0.51 10.21
C MET A 265 11.63 1.46 11.39
N VAL A 266 11.01 1.14 12.54
CA VAL A 266 11.17 1.93 13.78
C VAL A 266 12.62 1.89 14.24
N ARG A 267 13.25 0.71 14.24
CA ARG A 267 14.65 0.56 14.60
C ARG A 267 15.55 1.43 13.70
N SER A 268 15.37 1.37 12.39
CA SER A 268 16.14 2.17 11.43
C SER A 268 15.93 3.67 11.64
N ALA A 269 14.72 4.09 12.02
CA ALA A 269 14.43 5.48 12.32
C ALA A 269 15.10 6.00 13.60
N LEU A 270 15.31 5.14 14.60
CA LEU A 270 15.84 5.55 15.90
C LEU A 270 17.36 5.40 16.02
N TRP A 271 17.95 4.42 15.33
CA TRP A 271 19.37 4.04 15.47
C TRP A 271 20.12 3.90 14.11
N GLY A 272 19.48 4.18 13.00
CA GLY A 272 20.10 4.26 11.66
C GLY A 272 20.29 5.71 11.31
#